data_61be84aebae721a505ad4efc27739f42
#
_entry.id   61be84aebae721a505ad4efc27739f42
#
_cell.length_a   1.000
_cell.length_b   1.000
_cell.length_c   1.000
_cell.angle_alpha   90.00
_cell.angle_beta   90.00
_cell.angle_gamma   90.00
#
_symmetry.space_group_name_H-M   'P 1'
#
loop_
_entity.id
_entity.type
_entity.pdbx_description
1 polymer ?
#
loop_
_entity_poly.entity_id
_entity_poly.type
_entity_poly.pdbx_seq_one_letter_code
_entity_poly.pdbx_strand_id
1 'polypeptide(L)'
;MNNINYKELARAEALAAAQRDEMIDVLQLRYAKACEEQSEEDAAMYARKIRNKLLDATDKDLCADRSTEHKNLYKPYRQALRDLPEQKGFPFEIEWPETPTE
;
A
#
# COMPACT_ATOMS: atom_id res chain seq x y z
N MET A 1 4.93 32.08 -18.03
CA MET A 1 4.20 31.67 -17.53
C MET A 1 4.23 30.35 -17.05
N ASN A 2 3.45 29.70 -16.86
CA ASN A 2 3.50 28.50 -16.13
C ASN A 2 3.91 27.32 -16.89
N ASN A 3 5.14 26.90 -16.71
CA ASN A 3 5.59 25.63 -17.20
C ASN A 3 5.32 24.57 -16.15
N ILE A 4 4.07 24.42 -15.81
CA ILE A 4 3.71 23.43 -14.81
C ILE A 4 3.80 22.06 -15.44
N ASN A 5 4.65 21.23 -14.85
CA ASN A 5 4.71 19.83 -15.23
C ASN A 5 3.66 19.07 -14.42
N TYR A 6 2.56 18.77 -15.08
CA TYR A 6 1.44 18.11 -14.41
C TYR A 6 1.79 16.70 -13.92
N LYS A 7 2.74 16.03 -14.55
CA LYS A 7 3.21 14.74 -14.08
C LYS A 7 3.97 14.86 -12.76
N GLU A 8 4.83 15.87 -12.65
CA GLU A 8 5.54 16.11 -11.40
C GLU A 8 4.60 16.56 -10.30
N LEU A 9 3.64 17.41 -10.63
CA LEU A 9 2.65 17.84 -9.67
C LEU A 9 1.85 16.65 -9.16
N ALA A 10 1.42 15.75 -10.03
CA ALA A 10 0.69 14.55 -9.64
C ALA A 10 1.54 13.65 -8.76
N ARG A 11 2.83 13.52 -9.07
CA ARG A 11 3.75 12.73 -8.24
C ARG A 11 3.95 13.35 -6.86
N ALA A 12 4.10 14.67 -6.81
CA ALA A 12 4.26 15.39 -5.56
C ALA A 12 3.01 15.26 -4.69
N GLU A 13 1.84 15.36 -5.30
CA GLU A 13 0.58 15.14 -4.60
C GLU A 13 0.44 13.72 -4.10
N ALA A 14 0.83 12.74 -4.91
CA ALA A 14 0.79 11.34 -4.51
C ALA A 14 1.75 11.07 -3.35
N LEU A 15 2.92 11.68 -3.36
CA LEU A 15 3.89 11.55 -2.28
C LEU A 15 3.36 12.19 -1.00
N ALA A 16 2.83 13.39 -1.09
CA ALA A 16 2.23 14.07 0.04
C ALA A 16 1.05 13.28 0.58
N ALA A 17 0.23 12.76 -0.33
CA ALA A 17 -0.92 11.94 0.02
C ALA A 17 -0.51 10.64 0.71
N ALA A 18 0.58 10.02 0.27
CA ALA A 18 1.07 8.79 0.85
C ALA A 18 1.52 8.97 2.30
N GLN A 19 1.76 10.20 2.73
CA GLN A 19 2.12 10.51 4.10
C GLN A 19 0.91 10.74 5.00
N ARG A 20 -0.29 10.76 4.42
CA ARG A 20 -1.53 10.99 5.16
C ARG A 20 -2.33 9.70 5.24
N ASP A 21 -2.94 9.45 6.38
CA ASP A 21 -3.66 8.20 6.61
C ASP A 21 -4.88 8.01 5.71
N GLU A 22 -5.53 9.09 5.31
CA GLU A 22 -6.74 8.99 4.49
C GLU A 22 -6.48 8.76 3.01
N MET A 23 -5.24 8.47 2.62
CA MET A 23 -4.86 8.43 1.21
C MET A 23 -4.78 7.05 0.57
N ILE A 24 -5.18 6.01 1.29
CA ILE A 24 -5.19 4.66 0.72
C ILE A 24 -6.12 4.60 -0.50
N ASP A 25 -7.29 5.23 -0.41
CA ASP A 25 -8.25 5.24 -1.52
C ASP A 25 -7.65 5.86 -2.79
N VAL A 26 -6.92 6.96 -2.62
CA VAL A 26 -6.27 7.63 -3.74
C VAL A 26 -5.19 6.74 -4.34
N LEU A 27 -4.41 6.07 -3.48
CA LEU A 27 -3.37 5.15 -3.95
C LEU A 27 -3.98 3.98 -4.72
N GLN A 28 -5.11 3.46 -4.27
CA GLN A 28 -5.81 2.38 -4.96
C GLN A 28 -6.28 2.83 -6.35
N LEU A 29 -6.80 4.04 -6.48
CA LEU A 29 -7.20 4.58 -7.77
C LEU A 29 -6.02 4.74 -8.71
N ARG A 30 -4.90 5.22 -8.19
CA ARG A 30 -3.68 5.38 -8.99
C ARG A 30 -3.09 4.05 -9.40
N TYR A 31 -3.16 3.06 -8.50
CA TYR A 31 -2.74 1.71 -8.83
C TYR A 31 -3.61 1.12 -9.95
N ALA A 32 -4.93 1.26 -9.85
CA ALA A 32 -5.85 0.77 -10.87
C ALA A 32 -5.56 1.41 -12.23
N LYS A 33 -5.28 2.72 -12.23
CA LYS A 33 -4.93 3.42 -13.45
C LYS A 33 -3.63 2.92 -14.05
N ALA A 34 -2.62 2.68 -13.21
CA ALA A 34 -1.35 2.14 -13.66
C ALA A 34 -1.51 0.76 -14.29
N CYS A 35 -2.38 -0.07 -13.74
CA CYS A 35 -2.71 -1.37 -14.32
C CYS A 35 -3.39 -1.23 -15.67
N GLU A 36 -4.32 -0.26 -15.79
CA GLU A 36 -4.99 0.02 -17.04
C GLU A 36 -4.01 0.43 -18.12
N GLU A 37 -3.04 1.26 -17.75
CA GLU A 37 -2.01 1.75 -18.66
C GLU A 37 -0.90 0.72 -18.87
N GLN A 38 -0.98 -0.42 -18.23
CA GLN A 38 0.03 -1.47 -18.27
C GLN A 38 1.44 -0.97 -17.91
N SER A 39 1.49 -0.03 -16.97
CA SER A 39 2.75 0.49 -16.48
C SER A 39 3.20 -0.35 -15.29
N GLU A 40 4.08 -1.32 -15.54
CA GLU A 40 4.58 -2.22 -14.51
C GLU A 40 5.28 -1.45 -13.39
N GLU A 41 6.10 -0.48 -13.76
CA GLU A 41 6.84 0.34 -12.80
C GLU A 41 5.91 1.11 -11.87
N ASP A 42 4.91 1.79 -12.44
CA ASP A 42 3.98 2.57 -11.66
C ASP A 42 3.07 1.68 -10.81
N ALA A 43 2.58 0.59 -11.38
CA ALA A 43 1.75 -0.36 -10.64
C ALA A 43 2.51 -0.93 -9.43
N ALA A 44 3.79 -1.31 -9.62
CA ALA A 44 4.61 -1.82 -8.53
C ALA A 44 4.83 -0.75 -7.46
N MET A 45 5.08 0.49 -7.88
CA MET A 45 5.28 1.60 -6.95
C MET A 45 4.05 1.84 -6.09
N TYR A 46 2.87 1.94 -6.72
CA TYR A 46 1.65 2.20 -5.96
C TYR A 46 1.25 1.01 -5.09
N ALA A 47 1.46 -0.21 -5.57
CA ALA A 47 1.19 -1.41 -4.76
C ALA A 47 2.03 -1.41 -3.48
N ARG A 48 3.32 -1.07 -3.59
CA ARG A 48 4.20 -1.00 -2.42
C ARG A 48 3.81 0.12 -1.47
N LYS A 49 3.34 1.25 -1.99
CA LYS A 49 2.88 2.36 -1.15
C LYS A 49 1.63 1.96 -0.36
N ILE A 50 0.68 1.29 -1.01
CA ILE A 50 -0.51 0.77 -0.33
C ILE A 50 -0.09 -0.23 0.76
N ARG A 51 0.78 -1.18 0.42
CA ARG A 51 1.30 -2.16 1.37
C ARG A 51 1.91 -1.47 2.59
N ASN A 52 2.75 -0.48 2.36
CA ASN A 52 3.42 0.24 3.45
C ASN A 52 2.42 0.96 4.35
N LYS A 53 1.37 1.54 3.77
CA LYS A 53 0.31 2.17 4.57
C LYS A 53 -0.41 1.14 5.44
N LEU A 54 -0.68 -0.04 4.90
CA LEU A 54 -1.33 -1.11 5.65
C LEU A 54 -0.43 -1.63 6.77
N LEU A 55 0.88 -1.74 6.52
CA LEU A 55 1.83 -2.11 7.56
C LEU A 55 1.87 -1.06 8.67
N ASP A 56 1.94 0.22 8.31
CA ASP A 56 1.95 1.30 9.28
C ASP A 56 0.67 1.30 10.13
N ALA A 57 -0.46 1.04 9.50
CA ALA A 57 -1.74 1.02 10.19
C ALA A 57 -1.82 -0.09 11.26
N THR A 58 -1.05 -1.15 11.11
CA THR A 58 -1.06 -2.28 12.04
C THR A 58 0.16 -2.34 12.96
N ASP A 59 1.05 -1.35 12.94
CA ASP A 59 2.19 -1.32 13.84
C ASP A 59 1.74 -1.32 15.31
N LYS A 60 0.66 -0.62 15.63
CA LYS A 60 0.07 -0.59 16.96
C LYS A 60 -0.35 -1.97 17.46
N ASP A 61 -0.68 -2.89 16.54
CA ASP A 61 -1.18 -4.22 16.88
C ASP A 61 -0.06 -5.16 17.32
N LEU A 62 1.19 -4.73 17.16
CA LEU A 62 2.35 -5.49 17.63
C LEU A 62 3.04 -4.83 18.82
N CYS A 63 2.43 -3.80 19.41
CA CYS A 63 3.00 -3.12 20.57
C CYS A 63 3.06 -4.03 21.78
N ALA A 64 4.00 -3.75 22.67
CA ALA A 64 4.28 -4.60 23.83
C ALA A 64 3.09 -4.78 24.78
N ASP A 65 2.18 -3.80 24.82
CA ASP A 65 1.00 -3.84 25.68
C ASP A 65 -0.18 -4.61 25.07
N ARG A 66 -0.04 -5.12 23.85
CA ARG A 66 -1.04 -5.98 23.26
C ARG A 66 -0.85 -7.42 23.72
N SER A 67 -1.97 -8.17 23.79
CA SER A 67 -1.88 -9.58 24.17
C SER A 67 -1.15 -10.40 23.11
N THR A 68 -0.61 -11.53 23.52
CA THR A 68 0.04 -12.46 22.59
C THR A 68 -0.92 -12.95 21.54
N GLU A 69 -2.17 -13.21 21.92
CA GLU A 69 -3.21 -13.64 20.98
C GLU A 69 -3.46 -12.60 19.92
N HIS A 70 -3.55 -11.33 20.32
CA HIS A 70 -3.75 -10.22 19.39
C HIS A 70 -2.58 -10.11 18.42
N LYS A 71 -1.35 -10.15 18.94
CA LYS A 71 -0.14 -10.11 18.10
C LYS A 71 -0.11 -11.25 17.10
N ASN A 72 -0.44 -12.45 17.55
CA ASN A 72 -0.42 -13.63 16.70
C ASN A 72 -1.47 -13.57 15.58
N LEU A 73 -2.53 -12.81 15.77
CA LEU A 73 -3.52 -12.60 14.74
C LEU A 73 -2.94 -11.77 13.59
N TYR A 74 -2.14 -10.77 13.90
CA TYR A 74 -1.63 -9.82 12.92
C TYR A 74 -0.31 -10.21 12.29
N LYS A 75 0.47 -11.09 12.91
CA LYS A 75 1.78 -11.50 12.37
C LYS A 75 1.68 -12.11 10.98
N PRO A 76 0.78 -13.10 10.73
CA PRO A 76 0.67 -13.67 9.38
C PRO A 76 0.18 -12.66 8.36
N TYR A 77 -0.73 -11.78 8.76
CA TYR A 77 -1.22 -10.72 7.88
C TYR A 77 -0.08 -9.79 7.45
N ARG A 78 0.72 -9.35 8.41
CA ARG A 78 1.85 -8.47 8.13
C ARG A 78 2.92 -9.17 7.28
N GLN A 79 3.15 -10.45 7.53
CA GLN A 79 4.10 -11.23 6.71
C GLN A 79 3.60 -11.34 5.28
N ALA A 80 2.31 -11.61 5.09
CA ALA A 80 1.72 -11.66 3.76
C ALA A 80 1.86 -10.32 3.02
N LEU A 81 1.74 -9.21 3.75
CA LEU A 81 1.97 -7.88 3.14
C LEU A 81 3.42 -7.71 2.70
N ARG A 82 4.38 -8.17 3.51
CA ARG A 82 5.79 -8.08 3.14
C ARG A 82 6.11 -8.93 1.92
N ASP A 83 5.47 -10.08 1.81
CA ASP A 83 5.70 -11.01 0.71
C ASP A 83 4.92 -10.65 -0.55
N LEU A 84 4.12 -9.61 -0.50
CA LEU A 84 3.28 -9.21 -1.61
C LEU A 84 4.04 -9.08 -2.93
N PRO A 85 5.23 -8.46 -2.99
CA PRO A 85 5.97 -8.36 -4.25
C PRO A 85 6.46 -9.70 -4.79
N GLU A 86 6.43 -10.76 -3.98
CA GLU A 86 6.84 -12.09 -4.40
C GLU A 86 5.71 -12.89 -5.04
N GLN A 87 4.49 -12.35 -5.04
CA GLN A 87 3.37 -13.03 -5.70
C GLN A 87 3.59 -13.10 -7.19
N LYS A 88 3.12 -14.20 -7.78
CA LYS A 88 3.35 -14.49 -9.18
C LYS A 88 2.80 -13.44 -10.12
N GLY A 89 1.65 -12.87 -9.81
CA GLY A 89 0.99 -11.86 -10.63
C GLY A 89 1.40 -10.42 -10.36
N PHE A 90 2.30 -10.21 -9.39
CA PHE A 90 2.73 -8.86 -9.06
C PHE A 90 3.40 -8.19 -10.27
N PRO A 91 3.13 -6.91 -10.54
CA PRO A 91 2.27 -6.00 -9.79
C PRO A 91 0.83 -5.88 -10.30
N PHE A 92 0.48 -6.55 -11.40
CA PHE A 92 -0.83 -6.36 -12.02
C PHE A 92 -1.95 -7.18 -11.39
N GLU A 93 -1.62 -8.35 -10.86
CA GLU A 93 -2.57 -9.21 -10.18
C GLU A 93 -2.05 -9.48 -8.79
N ILE A 94 -2.73 -8.93 -7.80
CA ILE A 94 -2.31 -9.03 -6.41
C ILE A 94 -3.45 -9.59 -5.59
N GLU A 95 -3.17 -10.65 -4.80
CA GLU A 95 -4.09 -11.12 -3.79
C GLU A 95 -3.75 -10.39 -2.49
N TRP A 96 -4.55 -9.41 -2.16
CA TRP A 96 -4.36 -8.64 -0.94
C TRP A 96 -4.77 -9.45 0.27
N PRO A 97 -3.93 -9.52 1.32
CA PRO A 97 -4.33 -10.22 2.54
C PRO A 97 -5.54 -9.57 3.18
N GLU A 98 -6.38 -10.37 3.80
CA GLU A 98 -7.53 -9.86 4.52
C GLU A 98 -7.11 -9.39 5.91
N THR A 99 -7.61 -8.23 6.31
CA THR A 99 -7.33 -7.70 7.64
C THR A 99 -7.92 -8.64 8.70
N PRO A 100 -7.15 -9.03 9.72
CA PRO A 100 -7.69 -9.89 10.77
C PRO A 100 -8.85 -9.24 11.49
N THR A 101 -9.82 -10.07 11.90
CA THR A 101 -10.94 -9.63 12.70
C THR A 101 -10.87 -10.32 14.06
N GLU A 102 -11.10 -9.56 15.09
CA GLU A 102 -11.15 -10.10 16.47
C GLU A 102 -12.49 -10.69 16.80
#